data_6afbda1bf91c9715441c8d47e4a1cf58
#
_entry.id   6afbda1bf91c9715441c8d47e4a1cf58
#
_cell.length_a   1.000
_cell.length_b   1.000
_cell.length_c   1.000
_cell.angle_alpha   90.00
_cell.angle_beta   90.00
_cell.angle_gamma   90.00
#
_symmetry.space_group_name_H-M   'P 1'
#
loop_
_entity.id
_entity.type
_entity.pdbx_description
1 polymer ?
#
loop_
_entity_poly.entity_id
_entity_poly.type
_entity_poly.pdbx_seq_one_letter_code
_entity_poly.pdbx_strand_id
1 'polypeptide(L)'
;MNIRKMLIPALLALSLIGNLAWLCVSVAPKEEKSIIGTYCSEHANENLAKYGKHGDYLALADNGTYARYLQQDMLEKGSYRWEESDSSFFLEDSAGYFDGKDTLILYHGQEATTYTRILDAPAYIQ
;
A
#
# COMPACT_ATOMS: atom_id res chain seq x y z
N MET A 1 -43.42 9.78 33.21
CA MET A 1 -43.00 9.65 32.85
C MET A 1 -42.33 9.96 32.23
N ASN A 2 -41.99 10.14 32.32
CA ASN A 2 -41.25 10.73 31.82
C ASN A 2 -40.00 10.18 31.70
N ILE A 3 -39.77 9.16 32.30
CA ILE A 3 -38.63 8.51 32.12
C ILE A 3 -38.53 8.11 30.79
N ARG A 4 -39.59 7.68 30.20
CA ARG A 4 -39.51 7.32 28.96
C ARG A 4 -39.27 8.41 28.14
N LYS A 5 -39.76 9.55 28.41
CA LYS A 5 -39.45 10.59 27.70
C LYS A 5 -38.08 10.93 27.79
N MET A 6 -37.44 10.70 28.82
CA MET A 6 -36.14 10.99 28.94
C MET A 6 -35.41 9.96 28.34
N LEU A 7 -35.83 8.82 28.39
CA LEU A 7 -35.15 7.76 27.82
C LEU A 7 -35.08 7.88 26.39
N ILE A 8 -36.09 8.31 25.78
CA ILE A 8 -36.05 8.42 24.40
C ILE A 8 -35.02 9.35 23.92
N PRO A 9 -34.93 10.52 24.42
CA PRO A 9 -33.90 11.40 23.95
C PRO A 9 -32.57 10.88 24.41
N ALA A 10 -32.54 10.25 25.50
CA ALA A 10 -31.31 9.75 25.97
C ALA A 10 -30.88 8.59 25.11
N LEU A 11 -31.83 7.82 24.75
CA LEU A 11 -31.51 6.73 23.90
C LEU A 11 -31.15 7.23 22.56
N LEU A 12 -31.82 8.23 22.13
CA LEU A 12 -31.46 8.79 20.91
C LEU A 12 -30.12 9.38 21.00
N ALA A 13 -29.85 10.04 22.06
CA ALA A 13 -28.58 10.60 22.25
C ALA A 13 -27.54 9.53 22.30
N LEU A 14 -27.85 8.50 22.97
CA LEU A 14 -26.94 7.43 23.04
C LEU A 14 -26.75 6.80 21.73
N SER A 15 -27.80 6.65 21.07
CA SER A 15 -27.75 6.06 19.80
C SER A 15 -27.00 6.97 18.88
N LEU A 16 -27.22 8.22 18.98
CA LEU A 16 -26.52 9.12 18.18
C LEU A 16 -25.11 9.18 18.55
N ILE A 17 -24.83 9.15 19.78
CA ILE A 17 -23.48 9.15 20.21
C ILE A 17 -22.84 7.90 19.80
N GLY A 18 -23.51 6.85 19.95
CA GLY A 18 -22.97 5.60 19.52
C GLY A 18 -22.77 5.64 18.04
N ASN A 19 -23.72 6.17 17.35
CA ASN A 19 -23.59 6.23 15.94
C ASN A 19 -22.53 7.21 15.53
N LEU A 20 -22.38 8.25 16.22
CA LEU A 20 -21.37 9.18 15.91
C LEU A 20 -20.03 8.61 16.14
N ALA A 21 -19.87 7.97 17.23
CA ALA A 21 -18.62 7.35 17.51
C ALA A 21 -18.36 6.28 16.50
N TRP A 22 -19.40 5.57 16.14
CA TRP A 22 -19.27 4.59 15.19
C TRP A 22 -18.96 5.16 13.85
N LEU A 23 -19.53 6.26 13.53
CA LEU A 23 -19.23 6.88 12.31
C LEU A 23 -17.82 7.34 12.28
N CYS A 24 -17.34 7.86 13.33
CA CYS A 24 -15.98 8.28 13.38
C CYS A 24 -15.06 7.10 13.18
N VAL A 25 -15.41 6.02 13.75
CA VAL A 25 -14.59 4.87 13.59
C VAL A 25 -14.66 4.37 12.18
N SER A 26 -15.82 4.41 11.59
CA SER A 26 -15.90 3.91 10.27
C SER A 26 -15.26 4.82 9.27
N VAL A 27 -15.18 6.06 9.59
CA VAL A 27 -14.59 6.96 8.68
C VAL A 27 -13.15 7.10 8.91
N ALA A 28 -12.79 7.13 10.12
CA ALA A 28 -11.51 7.44 10.45
C ALA A 28 -10.53 6.56 9.85
N PRO A 29 -10.60 5.42 9.84
CA PRO A 29 -9.44 4.81 9.44
C PRO A 29 -9.59 4.11 8.22
N LYS A 30 -9.24 4.73 7.38
CA LYS A 30 -8.72 4.12 6.44
C LYS A 30 -7.51 3.63 6.95
N GLU A 31 -7.33 2.44 7.25
CA GLU A 31 -6.13 1.93 7.62
C GLU A 31 -5.23 1.90 6.48
N GLU A 32 -4.25 2.70 6.45
CA GLU A 32 -3.25 2.65 5.44
C GLU A 32 -2.33 1.51 5.79
N LYS A 33 -2.00 0.70 4.85
CA LYS A 33 -1.06 -0.37 5.05
C LYS A 33 0.35 0.17 4.95
N SER A 34 1.27 -0.51 5.55
CA SER A 34 2.68 -0.18 5.43
C SER A 34 3.12 -0.36 3.99
N ILE A 35 4.11 0.40 3.57
CA ILE A 35 4.68 0.25 2.25
C ILE A 35 5.53 -1.02 2.15
N ILE A 36 5.91 -1.59 3.27
CA ILE A 36 6.75 -2.79 3.29
C ILE A 36 6.01 -3.98 2.67
N GLY A 37 6.66 -4.69 1.82
CA GLY A 37 6.05 -5.85 1.16
C GLY A 37 6.73 -6.17 -0.15
N THR A 38 6.13 -7.08 -0.90
CA THR A 38 6.62 -7.46 -2.22
C THR A 38 5.53 -7.15 -3.22
N TYR A 39 5.92 -6.50 -4.30
CA TYR A 39 5.01 -6.01 -5.31
C TYR A 39 5.38 -6.57 -6.68
N CYS A 40 4.41 -6.79 -7.52
CA CYS A 40 4.63 -7.34 -8.85
C CYS A 40 4.22 -6.33 -9.92
N SER A 41 5.05 -6.15 -10.91
CA SER A 41 4.81 -5.22 -11.99
C SER A 41 3.68 -5.68 -12.91
N GLU A 42 3.00 -4.76 -13.52
CA GLU A 42 2.00 -5.06 -14.54
C GLU A 42 2.61 -5.73 -15.76
N HIS A 43 3.92 -5.67 -15.89
CA HIS A 43 4.62 -6.27 -17.03
C HIS A 43 5.17 -7.68 -16.74
N ALA A 44 4.77 -8.26 -15.63
CA ALA A 44 5.32 -9.57 -15.23
C ALA A 44 5.19 -10.65 -16.29
N ASN A 45 4.04 -10.71 -16.94
CA ASN A 45 3.84 -11.75 -17.94
C ASN A 45 4.60 -11.46 -19.23
N GLU A 46 4.79 -10.20 -19.55
CA GLU A 46 5.55 -9.83 -20.72
C GLU A 46 6.99 -10.21 -20.50
N ASN A 47 7.46 -10.04 -19.29
CA ASN A 47 8.84 -10.41 -18.95
C ASN A 47 9.05 -11.91 -19.06
N LEU A 48 8.04 -12.69 -18.73
CA LEU A 48 8.16 -14.12 -18.87
C LEU A 48 8.35 -14.47 -20.34
N ALA A 49 7.57 -13.86 -21.23
CA ALA A 49 7.70 -14.13 -22.65
C ALA A 49 9.02 -13.63 -23.21
N LYS A 50 9.50 -12.51 -22.72
CA LYS A 50 10.69 -11.90 -23.29
C LYS A 50 11.99 -12.43 -22.71
N TYR A 51 12.03 -12.69 -21.43
CA TYR A 51 13.25 -13.09 -20.76
C TYR A 51 13.22 -14.50 -20.19
N GLY A 52 12.10 -15.17 -20.27
CA GLY A 52 11.97 -16.50 -19.70
C GLY A 52 11.83 -16.50 -18.19
N LYS A 53 11.64 -15.34 -17.58
CA LYS A 53 11.49 -15.23 -16.14
C LYS A 53 10.33 -14.30 -15.82
N HIS A 54 9.54 -14.70 -14.85
CA HIS A 54 8.39 -13.92 -14.44
C HIS A 54 8.82 -12.77 -13.51
N GLY A 55 8.12 -11.69 -13.55
CA GLY A 55 8.36 -10.54 -12.70
C GLY A 55 8.49 -9.34 -13.60
N ASP A 56 8.71 -8.30 -13.15
CA ASP A 56 9.55 -7.52 -12.28
C ASP A 56 8.91 -7.41 -10.89
N TYR A 57 9.60 -7.86 -9.90
CA TYR A 57 9.17 -7.79 -8.53
C TYR A 57 9.95 -6.70 -7.80
N LEU A 58 9.27 -6.03 -6.89
CA LEU A 58 9.89 -5.00 -6.07
C LEU A 58 9.64 -5.37 -4.62
N ALA A 59 10.67 -5.63 -3.86
CA ALA A 59 10.57 -5.95 -2.45
C ALA A 59 11.06 -4.77 -1.63
N LEU A 60 10.22 -4.26 -0.73
CA LEU A 60 10.57 -3.16 0.15
C LEU A 60 10.66 -3.67 1.57
N ALA A 61 11.81 -3.51 2.18
CA ALA A 61 12.07 -4.00 3.53
C ALA A 61 11.92 -2.91 4.57
N ASP A 62 11.78 -3.28 5.81
CA ASP A 62 11.55 -2.34 6.90
C ASP A 62 12.80 -1.56 7.31
N ASN A 63 13.95 -1.94 6.81
CA ASN A 63 15.17 -1.23 7.11
C ASN A 63 15.48 -0.15 6.06
N GLY A 64 14.53 0.15 5.20
CA GLY A 64 14.73 1.18 4.20
C GLY A 64 15.44 0.73 2.95
N THR A 65 15.57 -0.56 2.74
CA THR A 65 16.21 -1.08 1.53
C THR A 65 15.21 -1.71 0.61
N TYR A 66 15.53 -1.77 -0.66
CA TYR A 66 14.67 -2.40 -1.65
C TYR A 66 15.48 -3.31 -2.56
N ALA A 67 14.78 -4.20 -3.22
CA ALA A 67 15.37 -5.04 -4.25
C ALA A 67 14.37 -5.20 -5.39
N ARG A 68 14.84 -5.06 -6.61
CA ARG A 68 14.05 -5.37 -7.80
C ARG A 68 14.63 -6.61 -8.42
N TYR A 69 13.82 -7.51 -8.84
CA TYR A 69 14.32 -8.77 -9.39
C TYR A 69 13.30 -9.43 -10.31
N LEU A 70 13.82 -10.31 -11.17
CA LEU A 70 13.00 -11.15 -12.02
C LEU A 70 13.23 -12.55 -11.48
N GLN A 71 12.22 -13.16 -10.96
CA GLN A 71 12.28 -14.57 -10.50
C GLN A 71 13.67 -15.02 -10.05
N GLN A 72 14.12 -14.52 -8.97
CA GLN A 72 15.43 -14.79 -8.37
C GLN A 72 16.62 -14.05 -8.97
N ASP A 73 16.47 -13.43 -10.13
CA ASP A 73 17.60 -12.68 -10.67
C ASP A 73 17.52 -11.24 -10.19
N MET A 74 18.52 -10.84 -9.43
CA MET A 74 18.57 -9.51 -8.88
C MET A 74 18.85 -8.50 -10.00
N LEU A 75 17.97 -7.54 -10.15
CA LEU A 75 18.17 -6.49 -11.12
C LEU A 75 18.78 -5.26 -10.47
N GLU A 76 18.33 -4.93 -9.29
CA GLU A 76 18.75 -3.71 -8.66
C GLU A 76 18.47 -3.80 -7.17
N LYS A 77 19.29 -3.17 -6.35
CA LYS A 77 19.01 -3.05 -4.95
C LYS A 77 19.54 -1.74 -4.45
N GLY A 78 19.00 -1.22 -3.40
CA GLY A 78 19.43 0.06 -2.85
C GLY A 78 18.55 0.48 -1.70
N SER A 79 18.45 1.78 -1.51
CA SER A 79 17.66 2.35 -0.43
C SER A 79 16.43 3.03 -0.99
N TYR A 80 15.35 3.06 -0.22
CA TYR A 80 14.18 3.79 -0.63
C TYR A 80 13.77 4.75 0.48
N ARG A 81 12.97 5.75 0.11
CA ARG A 81 12.44 6.70 1.06
C ARG A 81 10.95 6.87 0.79
N TRP A 82 10.19 6.92 1.85
CA TRP A 82 8.76 7.07 1.78
C TRP A 82 8.32 8.33 2.51
N GLU A 83 7.60 9.21 1.79
CA GLU A 83 7.07 10.42 2.37
C GLU A 83 5.58 10.26 2.50
N GLU A 84 5.13 9.94 3.69
CA GLU A 84 3.74 9.64 3.90
C GLU A 84 2.82 10.81 3.65
N SER A 85 3.27 12.00 3.89
CA SER A 85 2.41 13.17 3.79
C SER A 85 1.87 13.42 2.39
N ASP A 86 2.61 13.09 1.36
CA ASP A 86 2.15 13.30 0.00
C ASP A 86 2.18 12.01 -0.82
N SER A 87 2.32 10.89 -0.17
CA SER A 87 2.34 9.59 -0.82
C SER A 87 3.49 9.39 -1.81
N SER A 88 4.53 10.18 -1.68
CA SER A 88 5.67 10.07 -2.58
C SER A 88 6.64 9.03 -2.08
N PHE A 89 7.23 8.32 -3.01
CA PHE A 89 8.24 7.36 -2.63
C PHE A 89 9.36 7.43 -3.64
N PHE A 90 10.57 7.18 -3.18
CA PHE A 90 11.74 7.35 -3.98
C PHE A 90 12.66 6.17 -3.85
N LEU A 91 13.09 5.64 -4.96
CA LEU A 91 14.21 4.73 -5.00
C LEU A 91 15.43 5.58 -5.29
N GLU A 92 16.57 5.00 -5.43
CA GLU A 92 17.78 5.80 -5.65
C GLU A 92 17.72 6.62 -6.92
N ASP A 93 17.20 6.04 -8.00
CA ASP A 93 17.15 6.75 -9.26
C ASP A 93 15.74 7.02 -9.80
N SER A 94 14.73 6.73 -9.03
CA SER A 94 13.36 6.82 -9.52
C SER A 94 12.44 7.35 -8.45
N ALA A 95 11.39 8.00 -8.88
CA ALA A 95 10.38 8.50 -7.96
C ALA A 95 9.08 7.77 -8.24
N GLY A 96 8.19 7.74 -7.29
CA GLY A 96 6.94 7.06 -7.44
C GLY A 96 5.88 7.53 -6.47
N TYR A 97 4.80 6.78 -6.44
CA TYR A 97 3.64 7.08 -5.61
C TYR A 97 3.14 5.78 -5.00
N PHE A 98 2.74 5.82 -3.75
CA PHE A 98 2.14 4.68 -3.08
C PHE A 98 0.76 5.09 -2.61
N ASP A 99 -0.25 4.32 -2.92
CA ASP A 99 -1.63 4.67 -2.60
C ASP A 99 -2.02 4.41 -1.14
N GLY A 100 -1.09 3.92 -0.35
CA GLY A 100 -1.36 3.61 1.05
C GLY A 100 -1.99 2.25 1.27
N LYS A 101 -2.14 1.49 0.22
CA LYS A 101 -2.74 0.17 0.31
C LYS A 101 -1.91 -0.88 -0.39
N ASP A 102 -2.13 -1.08 -1.65
CA ASP A 102 -1.51 -2.18 -2.36
C ASP A 102 -0.87 -1.80 -3.69
N THR A 103 -0.93 -0.55 -4.05
CA THR A 103 -0.46 -0.14 -5.37
C THR A 103 0.69 0.86 -5.29
N LEU A 104 1.75 0.57 -6.01
CA LEU A 104 2.86 1.48 -6.17
C LEU A 104 2.96 1.82 -7.64
N ILE A 105 3.27 3.05 -7.93
CA ILE A 105 3.55 3.46 -9.31
C ILE A 105 4.95 4.01 -9.32
N LEU A 106 5.76 3.54 -10.22
CA LEU A 106 7.14 3.97 -10.35
C LEU A 106 7.28 4.69 -11.66
N TYR A 107 7.86 5.88 -11.62
CA TYR A 107 8.00 6.70 -12.82
C TYR A 107 9.38 6.54 -13.44
N HIS A 108 9.39 6.36 -14.76
CA HIS A 108 10.63 6.24 -15.50
C HIS A 108 10.56 7.23 -16.65
N GLY A 109 11.02 8.43 -16.43
CA GLY A 109 10.92 9.48 -17.45
C GLY A 109 9.47 9.81 -17.68
N GLN A 110 8.96 9.55 -18.87
CA GLN A 110 7.57 9.82 -19.17
C GLN A 110 6.70 8.59 -19.03
N GLU A 111 7.26 7.49 -18.64
CA GLU A 111 6.50 6.27 -18.50
C GLU A 111 6.29 5.96 -17.03
N ALA A 112 5.30 5.19 -16.74
CA ALA A 112 5.01 4.77 -15.38
C ALA A 112 4.70 3.28 -15.38
N THR A 113 5.16 2.59 -14.36
CA THR A 113 4.89 1.18 -14.19
C THR A 113 4.13 0.97 -12.90
N THR A 114 3.05 0.24 -12.97
CA THR A 114 2.24 -0.05 -11.80
C THR A 114 2.65 -1.38 -11.21
N TYR A 115 2.88 -1.37 -9.90
CA TYR A 115 3.20 -2.57 -9.15
C TYR A 115 2.09 -2.82 -8.16
N THR A 116 1.67 -4.06 -8.04
CA THR A 116 0.61 -4.44 -7.10
C THR A 116 1.19 -5.36 -6.04
N ARG A 117 0.82 -5.11 -4.80
CA ARG A 117 1.32 -5.91 -3.68
C ARG A 117 0.84 -7.35 -3.81
N ILE A 118 1.74 -8.27 -3.63
CA ILE A 118 1.42 -9.68 -3.64
C ILE A 118 1.74 -10.33 -2.30
N LEU A 119 2.62 -9.73 -1.50
CA LEU A 119 2.96 -10.25 -0.18
C LEU A 119 3.14 -9.07 0.75
N ASP A 120 2.80 -9.25 2.00
CA ASP A 120 2.95 -8.19 3.00
C ASP A 120 4.36 -8.14 3.59
N ALA A 121 5.24 -8.98 3.15
CA ALA A 121 6.63 -8.99 3.59
C ALA A 121 7.55 -9.04 2.39
N PRO A 122 8.77 -8.55 2.52
CA PRO A 122 9.71 -8.64 1.40
C PRO A 122 10.13 -10.10 1.22
N ALA A 123 10.13 -10.53 0.00
CA ALA A 123 10.48 -11.93 -0.31
C ALA A 123 10.96 -12.06 -1.74
N TYR A 124 11.63 -13.13 -2.04
CA TYR A 124 12.01 -13.45 -3.40
C TYR A 124 11.08 -14.53 -3.90
N ILE A 125 10.48 -14.31 -5.05
CA ILE A 125 9.55 -15.26 -5.63
C ILE A 125 10.35 -16.24 -6.48
N GLN A 126 10.13 -17.48 -6.27
CA GLN A 126 10.88 -18.50 -6.99
C GLN A 126 10.13 -19.11 -8.15
#